data_b4cbcb6369e1b270f261cacbb7ece201
#
_entry.id   b4cbcb6369e1b270f261cacbb7ece201
#
_cell.length_a   1.000
_cell.length_b   1.000
_cell.length_c   1.000
_cell.angle_alpha   90.00
_cell.angle_beta   90.00
_cell.angle_gamma   90.00
#
_symmetry.space_group_name_H-M   'P 1'
#
loop_
_entity.id
_entity.type
_entity.pdbx_description
1 polymer ?
#
loop_
_entity_poly.entity_id
_entity_poly.type
_entity_poly.pdbx_seq_one_letter_code
_entity_poly.pdbx_strand_id
1 'polypeptide(L)'
;MNPGWRRYPIPSLTTRLFLSHLLVAVVAILVTFAVVRAAAPVLFEERAAGPYGGRNRGNGFAPLREVVAEAVTTALLLGVLAGVVAATALGLLSSWRLLRSLRSLRSGTRAIATGDYRHRIPVPPEAELAALAADINDLAIRLGDTEARRVRLLSEVAHEMRTPLTVIDGYAEGVLDGVFPTSELVRIDTEVGRLRRLADDLSTLSRAEEGRLDLLVTDVDLGALATQVAARLRPQFDDAGLSVSVRPPPRPIVVWADADRITQVLTNLLGNALAATETGGVQVDLTSTRDAAVVTVTDTGEGLDSDEVERIFERFYRVPSRRRGEHDLGSGIGLTISRDIARAHGGELSADSPGRGRGARFTLRLPLPGE
;
A
#
# COMPACT_ATOMS: atom_id res chain seq x y z
N MET A 1 -21.58 12.53 11.09
CA MET A 1 -21.93 12.28 12.50
C MET A 1 -21.15 11.08 12.98
N ASN A 2 -20.12 11.31 13.78
CA ASN A 2 -19.15 10.29 14.21
C ASN A 2 -19.57 9.82 15.60
N PRO A 3 -20.03 8.55 15.81
CA PRO A 3 -20.40 8.09 17.15
C PRO A 3 -19.11 7.88 17.94
N GLY A 4 -18.90 8.75 18.93
CA GLY A 4 -17.79 8.67 19.88
C GLY A 4 -17.84 7.39 20.72
N TRP A 5 -17.21 6.34 20.24
CA TRP A 5 -16.93 5.17 21.06
C TRP A 5 -15.94 5.57 22.14
N ARG A 6 -16.39 5.68 23.38
CA ARG A 6 -15.53 5.81 24.55
C ARG A 6 -14.57 4.61 24.54
N ARG A 7 -13.34 4.84 24.13
CA ARG A 7 -12.24 3.87 24.27
C ARG A 7 -11.98 3.72 25.78
N TYR A 8 -12.53 2.69 26.40
CA TYR A 8 -12.03 2.25 27.71
C TYR A 8 -10.54 1.92 27.49
N PRO A 9 -9.64 2.46 28.33
CA PRO A 9 -8.23 2.14 28.22
C PRO A 9 -8.05 0.64 28.43
N ILE A 10 -7.73 -0.08 27.36
CA ILE A 10 -7.40 -1.51 27.45
C ILE A 10 -6.10 -1.58 28.25
N PRO A 11 -6.07 -2.27 29.42
CA PRO A 11 -4.88 -2.31 30.25
C PRO A 11 -3.74 -2.99 29.51
N SER A 12 -2.51 -2.46 29.65
CA SER A 12 -1.31 -2.99 29.03
C SER A 12 -1.08 -4.47 29.40
N LEU A 13 -0.36 -5.20 28.56
CA LEU A 13 0.02 -6.60 28.81
C LEU A 13 0.73 -6.74 30.16
N THR A 14 1.63 -5.81 30.47
CA THR A 14 2.36 -5.75 31.74
C THR A 14 1.40 -5.58 32.91
N THR A 15 0.43 -4.67 32.82
CA THR A 15 -0.58 -4.47 33.86
C THR A 15 -1.46 -5.71 34.06
N ARG A 16 -1.87 -6.36 32.97
CA ARG A 16 -2.66 -7.60 33.04
C ARG A 16 -1.87 -8.77 33.60
N LEU A 17 -0.61 -8.93 33.19
CA LEU A 17 0.27 -9.95 33.76
C LEU A 17 0.49 -9.71 35.25
N PHE A 18 0.79 -8.48 35.64
CA PHE A 18 0.93 -8.12 37.06
C PHE A 18 -0.35 -8.42 37.83
N LEU A 19 -1.51 -7.96 37.35
CA LEU A 19 -2.81 -8.22 38.00
C LEU A 19 -3.13 -9.74 38.06
N SER A 20 -2.80 -10.50 37.02
CA SER A 20 -3.01 -11.95 37.02
C SER A 20 -2.13 -12.65 38.07
N HIS A 21 -0.86 -12.27 38.19
CA HIS A 21 0.03 -12.82 39.22
C HIS A 21 -0.40 -12.40 40.62
N LEU A 22 -0.81 -11.15 40.80
CA LEU A 22 -1.36 -10.67 42.08
C LEU A 22 -2.63 -11.44 42.43
N LEU A 23 -3.54 -11.63 41.46
CA LEU A 23 -4.78 -12.41 41.70
C LEU A 23 -4.45 -13.86 42.08
N VAL A 24 -3.51 -14.49 41.38
CA VAL A 24 -3.04 -15.86 41.69
C VAL A 24 -2.51 -15.92 43.14
N ALA A 25 -1.67 -14.96 43.52
CA ALA A 25 -1.12 -14.88 44.89
C ALA A 25 -2.24 -14.67 45.96
N VAL A 26 -3.16 -13.75 45.70
CA VAL A 26 -4.29 -13.48 46.63
C VAL A 26 -5.18 -14.71 46.74
N VAL A 27 -5.55 -15.36 45.63
CA VAL A 27 -6.37 -16.58 45.67
C VAL A 27 -5.65 -17.71 46.40
N ALA A 28 -4.34 -17.90 46.18
CA ALA A 28 -3.55 -18.90 46.89
C ALA A 28 -3.57 -18.68 48.40
N ILE A 29 -3.39 -17.42 48.86
CA ILE A 29 -3.43 -17.05 50.28
C ILE A 29 -4.83 -17.29 50.82
N LEU A 30 -5.91 -16.86 50.16
CA LEU A 30 -7.29 -17.06 50.60
C LEU A 30 -7.68 -18.54 50.68
N VAL A 31 -7.29 -19.35 49.71
CA VAL A 31 -7.54 -20.80 49.73
C VAL A 31 -6.78 -21.47 50.88
N THR A 32 -5.48 -21.11 51.05
CA THR A 32 -4.70 -21.59 52.18
C THR A 32 -5.36 -21.23 53.52
N PHE A 33 -5.76 -19.99 53.71
CA PHE A 33 -6.43 -19.51 54.92
C PHE A 33 -7.76 -20.25 55.16
N ALA A 34 -8.60 -20.38 54.12
CA ALA A 34 -9.89 -21.07 54.22
C ALA A 34 -9.72 -22.54 54.59
N VAL A 35 -8.76 -23.22 54.00
CA VAL A 35 -8.46 -24.66 54.29
C VAL A 35 -7.96 -24.78 55.73
N VAL A 36 -6.99 -23.92 56.13
CA VAL A 36 -6.50 -23.95 57.52
C VAL A 36 -7.62 -23.71 58.55
N ARG A 37 -8.46 -22.68 58.27
CA ARG A 37 -9.60 -22.34 59.16
C ARG A 37 -10.62 -23.47 59.25
N ALA A 38 -10.87 -24.20 58.15
CA ALA A 38 -11.83 -25.29 58.13
C ALA A 38 -11.25 -26.61 58.74
N ALA A 39 -9.98 -26.92 58.40
CA ALA A 39 -9.36 -28.17 58.81
C ALA A 39 -8.80 -28.18 60.22
N ALA A 40 -8.30 -27.06 60.75
CA ALA A 40 -7.68 -27.00 62.08
C ALA A 40 -8.64 -27.44 63.22
N PRO A 41 -9.89 -27.00 63.29
CA PRO A 41 -10.81 -27.46 64.35
C PRO A 41 -11.13 -28.97 64.25
N VAL A 42 -11.37 -29.45 63.03
CA VAL A 42 -11.67 -30.89 62.76
C VAL A 42 -10.51 -31.78 63.15
N LEU A 43 -9.33 -31.40 62.71
CA LEU A 43 -8.08 -32.17 63.02
C LEU A 43 -7.75 -32.13 64.52
N PHE A 44 -8.09 -30.99 65.18
CA PHE A 44 -7.94 -30.88 66.63
C PHE A 44 -8.95 -31.77 67.39
N GLU A 45 -10.22 -31.78 66.98
CA GLU A 45 -11.25 -32.66 67.60
C GLU A 45 -10.94 -34.15 67.40
N GLU A 46 -10.57 -34.57 66.19
CA GLU A 46 -10.17 -35.96 65.91
C GLU A 46 -8.99 -36.40 66.76
N ARG A 47 -7.95 -35.57 66.88
CA ARG A 47 -6.76 -35.93 67.66
C ARG A 47 -6.98 -35.83 69.16
N ALA A 48 -7.84 -34.91 69.63
CA ALA A 48 -8.23 -34.81 71.03
C ALA A 48 -9.13 -35.96 71.50
N ALA A 49 -9.91 -36.59 70.61
CA ALA A 49 -10.75 -37.73 70.88
C ALA A 49 -10.00 -39.08 70.83
N GLY A 50 -8.73 -39.07 70.36
CA GLY A 50 -7.88 -40.29 70.23
C GLY A 50 -7.37 -40.81 71.57
N PRO A 51 -6.65 -41.98 71.59
CA PRO A 51 -6.24 -42.73 72.80
C PRO A 51 -5.31 -41.93 73.74
N TYR A 52 -4.84 -40.78 73.39
CA TYR A 52 -3.99 -39.90 74.23
C TYR A 52 -4.82 -38.93 75.12
N GLY A 53 -6.15 -38.81 74.91
CA GLY A 53 -7.03 -37.85 75.65
C GLY A 53 -7.49 -38.32 77.05
N GLY A 54 -7.22 -39.59 77.44
CA GLY A 54 -7.86 -40.23 78.56
C GLY A 54 -7.04 -40.58 79.80
N ARG A 55 -5.71 -40.46 79.81
CA ARG A 55 -4.88 -40.94 80.93
C ARG A 55 -3.59 -40.12 81.13
N ASN A 56 -3.67 -38.94 81.71
CA ASN A 56 -2.61 -38.48 82.60
C ASN A 56 -3.02 -37.18 83.36
N ARG A 57 -3.41 -37.36 84.63
CA ARG A 57 -3.69 -36.27 85.59
C ARG A 57 -2.41 -35.85 86.32
N GLY A 58 -1.40 -35.42 85.59
CA GLY A 58 -0.18 -35.04 86.29
C GLY A 58 0.90 -34.41 85.41
N ASN A 59 0.63 -33.56 84.58
CA ASN A 59 1.43 -32.51 83.91
C ASN A 59 0.64 -32.01 82.63
N GLY A 60 -0.45 -31.34 82.89
CA GLY A 60 -1.60 -31.20 81.99
C GLY A 60 -1.41 -30.36 80.73
N PHE A 61 -0.28 -29.76 80.48
CA PHE A 61 -0.13 -28.87 79.34
C PHE A 61 0.77 -29.40 78.20
N ALA A 62 1.64 -30.37 78.45
CA ALA A 62 2.55 -30.87 77.41
C ALA A 62 1.84 -31.68 76.31
N PRO A 63 0.94 -32.66 76.59
CA PRO A 63 0.24 -33.42 75.56
C PRO A 63 -0.74 -32.56 74.73
N LEU A 64 -1.39 -31.58 75.34
CA LEU A 64 -2.29 -30.65 74.61
C LEU A 64 -1.52 -29.80 73.62
N ARG A 65 -0.31 -29.34 73.98
CA ARG A 65 0.54 -28.55 73.12
C ARG A 65 1.02 -29.33 71.89
N GLU A 66 1.33 -30.61 72.05
CA GLU A 66 1.73 -31.47 70.91
C GLU A 66 0.56 -31.75 69.96
N VAL A 67 -0.64 -32.04 70.45
CA VAL A 67 -1.85 -32.25 69.64
C VAL A 67 -2.21 -30.97 68.86
N VAL A 68 -2.16 -29.82 69.52
CA VAL A 68 -2.41 -28.53 68.85
C VAL A 68 -1.35 -28.28 67.77
N ALA A 69 -0.08 -28.45 68.07
CA ALA A 69 1.01 -28.23 67.12
C ALA A 69 0.90 -29.12 65.90
N GLU A 70 0.56 -30.39 66.08
CA GLU A 70 0.40 -31.38 65.00
C GLU A 70 -0.83 -31.08 64.13
N ALA A 71 -1.98 -30.75 64.76
CA ALA A 71 -3.20 -30.34 64.05
C ALA A 71 -2.98 -29.07 63.17
N VAL A 72 -2.36 -28.05 63.79
CA VAL A 72 -2.01 -26.83 63.06
C VAL A 72 -1.04 -27.06 61.91
N THR A 73 0.02 -27.83 62.16
CA THR A 73 1.01 -28.18 61.11
C THR A 73 0.35 -28.92 59.96
N THR A 74 -0.49 -29.91 60.24
CA THR A 74 -1.21 -30.66 59.19
C THR A 74 -2.16 -29.75 58.40
N ALA A 75 -2.93 -28.89 59.11
CA ALA A 75 -3.81 -27.94 58.47
C ALA A 75 -3.06 -26.93 57.58
N LEU A 76 -1.91 -26.46 58.04
CA LEU A 76 -1.00 -25.61 57.24
C LEU A 76 -0.49 -26.29 55.99
N LEU A 77 -0.02 -27.57 56.09
CA LEU A 77 0.44 -28.33 54.96
C LEU A 77 -0.66 -28.55 53.92
N LEU A 78 -1.87 -28.89 54.35
CA LEU A 78 -3.05 -29.02 53.47
C LEU A 78 -3.43 -27.67 52.83
N GLY A 79 -3.38 -26.59 53.60
CA GLY A 79 -3.64 -25.25 53.09
C GLY A 79 -2.62 -24.81 52.03
N VAL A 80 -1.34 -25.03 52.30
CA VAL A 80 -0.28 -24.68 51.35
C VAL A 80 -0.43 -25.52 50.07
N LEU A 81 -0.69 -26.83 50.20
CA LEU A 81 -0.88 -27.71 49.01
C LEU A 81 -2.08 -27.21 48.17
N ALA A 82 -3.21 -26.93 48.79
CA ALA A 82 -4.40 -26.40 48.11
C ALA A 82 -4.11 -25.03 47.44
N GLY A 83 -3.39 -24.15 48.10
CA GLY A 83 -2.95 -22.86 47.57
C GLY A 83 -2.07 -22.99 46.35
N VAL A 84 -1.08 -23.94 46.36
CA VAL A 84 -0.18 -24.25 45.22
C VAL A 84 -0.99 -24.78 44.05
N VAL A 85 -1.93 -25.70 44.30
CA VAL A 85 -2.78 -26.25 43.21
C VAL A 85 -3.62 -25.17 42.56
N ALA A 86 -4.26 -24.32 43.38
CA ALA A 86 -5.09 -23.19 42.89
C ALA A 86 -4.23 -22.18 42.09
N ALA A 87 -3.06 -21.83 42.60
CA ALA A 87 -2.12 -20.92 41.91
C ALA A 87 -1.65 -21.49 40.57
N THR A 88 -1.29 -22.78 40.54
CA THR A 88 -0.87 -23.47 39.33
C THR A 88 -1.98 -23.52 38.27
N ALA A 89 -3.21 -23.85 38.68
CA ALA A 89 -4.36 -23.90 37.79
C ALA A 89 -4.65 -22.52 37.14
N LEU A 90 -4.66 -21.45 37.95
CA LEU A 90 -4.86 -20.07 37.45
C LEU A 90 -3.71 -19.62 36.55
N GLY A 91 -2.47 -19.93 36.90
CA GLY A 91 -1.29 -19.65 36.11
C GLY A 91 -1.32 -20.31 34.73
N LEU A 92 -1.68 -21.59 34.69
CA LEU A 92 -1.87 -22.34 33.44
C LEU A 92 -2.97 -21.75 32.58
N LEU A 93 -4.10 -21.39 33.16
CA LEU A 93 -5.24 -20.78 32.45
C LEU A 93 -4.85 -19.43 31.81
N SER A 94 -4.14 -18.59 32.57
CA SER A 94 -3.63 -17.31 32.08
C SER A 94 -2.63 -17.49 30.93
N SER A 95 -1.68 -18.41 31.08
CA SER A 95 -0.70 -18.75 30.05
C SER A 95 -1.36 -19.29 28.79
N TRP A 96 -2.36 -20.15 28.93
CA TRP A 96 -3.11 -20.71 27.79
C TRP A 96 -3.81 -19.63 26.95
N ARG A 97 -4.39 -18.62 27.60
CA ARG A 97 -5.03 -17.49 26.92
C ARG A 97 -4.03 -16.70 26.09
N LEU A 98 -2.88 -16.36 26.69
CA LEU A 98 -1.83 -15.62 25.99
C LEU A 98 -1.26 -16.41 24.80
N LEU A 99 -0.96 -17.70 25.00
CA LEU A 99 -0.48 -18.56 23.93
C LEU A 99 -1.48 -18.73 22.79
N ARG A 100 -2.79 -18.69 23.07
CA ARG A 100 -3.84 -18.72 22.04
C ARG A 100 -3.79 -17.46 21.17
N SER A 101 -3.66 -16.28 21.79
CA SER A 101 -3.54 -15.00 21.06
C SER A 101 -2.30 -14.98 20.17
N LEU A 102 -1.15 -15.42 20.68
CA LEU A 102 0.10 -15.52 19.91
C LEU A 102 0.03 -16.52 18.76
N ARG A 103 -0.62 -17.68 18.97
CA ARG A 103 -0.82 -18.67 17.90
C ARG A 103 -1.71 -18.12 16.80
N SER A 104 -2.77 -17.39 17.14
CA SER A 104 -3.66 -16.72 16.19
C SER A 104 -2.90 -15.67 15.37
N LEU A 105 -2.09 -14.83 15.99
CA LEU A 105 -1.22 -13.87 15.31
C LEU A 105 -0.27 -14.58 14.34
N ARG A 106 0.42 -15.62 14.81
CA ARG A 106 1.37 -16.40 13.99
C ARG A 106 0.70 -17.06 12.79
N SER A 107 -0.47 -17.69 12.99
CA SER A 107 -1.18 -18.38 11.90
C SER A 107 -1.70 -17.37 10.88
N GLY A 108 -2.23 -16.22 11.31
CA GLY A 108 -2.69 -15.15 10.43
C GLY A 108 -1.55 -14.51 9.64
N THR A 109 -0.43 -14.21 10.30
CA THR A 109 0.77 -13.68 9.60
C THR A 109 1.28 -14.68 8.56
N ARG A 110 1.25 -15.99 8.86
CA ARG A 110 1.65 -17.02 7.90
C ARG A 110 0.69 -17.12 6.71
N ALA A 111 -0.62 -16.99 6.93
CA ALA A 111 -1.61 -16.95 5.84
C ALA A 111 -1.34 -15.75 4.90
N ILE A 112 -1.09 -14.56 5.47
CA ILE A 112 -0.74 -13.36 4.70
C ILE A 112 0.58 -13.58 3.92
N ALA A 113 1.59 -14.14 4.56
CA ALA A 113 2.89 -14.42 3.92
C ALA A 113 2.80 -15.44 2.77
N THR A 114 1.79 -16.30 2.75
CA THR A 114 1.53 -17.25 1.65
C THR A 114 0.57 -16.71 0.58
N GLY A 115 0.22 -15.42 0.65
CA GLY A 115 -0.57 -14.74 -0.38
C GLY A 115 -2.06 -14.58 -0.05
N ASP A 116 -2.54 -15.06 1.10
CA ASP A 116 -3.93 -14.82 1.51
C ASP A 116 -4.04 -13.44 2.18
N TYR A 117 -4.00 -12.38 1.37
CA TYR A 117 -4.11 -11.00 1.85
C TYR A 117 -5.52 -10.63 2.32
N ARG A 118 -6.53 -11.48 2.10
CA ARG A 118 -7.90 -11.28 2.61
C ARG A 118 -8.06 -11.77 4.05
N HIS A 119 -7.15 -12.62 4.50
CA HIS A 119 -7.18 -13.07 5.88
C HIS A 119 -7.08 -11.91 6.85
N ARG A 120 -7.90 -11.93 7.91
CA ARG A 120 -7.87 -10.94 8.98
C ARG A 120 -7.60 -11.62 10.31
N ILE A 121 -6.60 -11.10 11.00
CA ILE A 121 -6.26 -11.56 12.34
C ILE A 121 -7.28 -10.97 13.30
N PRO A 122 -7.99 -11.81 14.08
CA PRO A 122 -8.91 -11.30 15.10
C PRO A 122 -8.15 -10.49 16.15
N VAL A 123 -8.75 -9.39 16.59
CA VAL A 123 -8.12 -8.47 17.55
C VAL A 123 -8.11 -9.12 18.92
N PRO A 124 -6.93 -9.40 19.52
CA PRO A 124 -6.82 -9.96 20.86
C PRO A 124 -7.27 -8.97 21.92
N PRO A 125 -7.61 -9.45 23.13
CA PRO A 125 -8.01 -8.56 24.23
C PRO A 125 -6.85 -7.81 24.90
N GLU A 126 -5.59 -8.18 24.60
CA GLU A 126 -4.38 -7.54 25.11
C GLU A 126 -4.02 -6.33 24.21
N ALA A 127 -3.80 -5.16 24.84
CA ALA A 127 -3.62 -3.90 24.10
C ALA A 127 -2.47 -3.94 23.10
N GLU A 128 -1.32 -4.47 23.49
CA GLU A 128 -0.12 -4.55 22.67
C GLU A 128 -0.29 -5.56 21.52
N LEU A 129 -0.94 -6.69 21.78
CA LEU A 129 -1.24 -7.69 20.75
C LEU A 129 -2.36 -7.21 19.82
N ALA A 130 -3.31 -6.40 20.33
CA ALA A 130 -4.34 -5.75 19.54
C ALA A 130 -3.75 -4.73 18.55
N ALA A 131 -2.80 -3.91 19.02
CA ALA A 131 -2.08 -2.97 18.17
C ALA A 131 -1.30 -3.72 17.07
N LEU A 132 -0.55 -4.77 17.45
CA LEU A 132 0.19 -5.60 16.50
C LEU A 132 -0.74 -6.28 15.47
N ALA A 133 -1.91 -6.78 15.90
CA ALA A 133 -2.90 -7.37 15.00
C ALA A 133 -3.45 -6.33 14.00
N ALA A 134 -3.67 -5.09 14.46
CA ALA A 134 -4.12 -4.00 13.62
C ALA A 134 -3.05 -3.63 12.57
N ASP A 135 -1.78 -3.50 12.98
CA ASP A 135 -0.67 -3.19 12.08
C ASP A 135 -0.48 -4.27 11.01
N ILE A 136 -0.56 -5.55 11.40
CA ILE A 136 -0.47 -6.67 10.46
C ILE A 136 -1.66 -6.70 9.50
N ASN A 137 -2.87 -6.40 9.98
CA ASN A 137 -4.06 -6.31 9.12
C ASN A 137 -3.96 -5.15 8.13
N ASP A 138 -3.42 -3.98 8.53
CA ASP A 138 -3.18 -2.85 7.62
C ASP A 138 -2.12 -3.22 6.57
N LEU A 139 -1.03 -3.87 6.98
CA LEU A 139 -0.02 -4.39 6.06
C LEU A 139 -0.63 -5.37 5.05
N ALA A 140 -1.52 -6.27 5.48
CA ALA A 140 -2.21 -7.21 4.59
C ALA A 140 -3.07 -6.49 3.54
N ILE A 141 -3.76 -5.40 3.93
CA ILE A 141 -4.53 -4.56 3.00
C ILE A 141 -3.60 -3.96 1.94
N ARG A 142 -2.52 -3.30 2.39
CA ARG A 142 -1.55 -2.66 1.47
C ARG A 142 -0.89 -3.65 0.51
N LEU A 143 -0.51 -4.82 1.00
CA LEU A 143 0.04 -5.90 0.17
C LEU A 143 -0.99 -6.42 -0.83
N GLY A 144 -2.25 -6.64 -0.39
CA GLY A 144 -3.33 -7.07 -1.26
C GLY A 144 -3.63 -6.07 -2.38
N ASP A 145 -3.67 -4.78 -2.06
CA ASP A 145 -3.87 -3.71 -3.03
C ASP A 145 -2.71 -3.62 -4.03
N THR A 146 -1.48 -3.82 -3.55
CA THR A 146 -0.28 -3.81 -4.41
C THR A 146 -0.28 -4.98 -5.38
N GLU A 147 -0.58 -6.20 -4.89
CA GLU A 147 -0.66 -7.39 -5.74
C GLU A 147 -1.83 -7.31 -6.74
N ALA A 148 -2.98 -6.80 -6.31
CA ALA A 148 -4.11 -6.59 -7.21
C ALA A 148 -3.78 -5.60 -8.34
N ARG A 149 -3.04 -4.51 -8.03
CA ARG A 149 -2.54 -3.57 -9.04
C ARG A 149 -1.56 -4.23 -10.00
N ARG A 150 -0.63 -5.05 -9.48
CA ARG A 150 0.35 -5.79 -10.27
C ARG A 150 -0.31 -6.77 -11.24
N VAL A 151 -1.25 -7.57 -10.75
CA VAL A 151 -1.99 -8.53 -11.59
C VAL A 151 -2.78 -7.82 -12.69
N ARG A 152 -3.42 -6.69 -12.36
CA ARG A 152 -4.15 -5.87 -13.32
C ARG A 152 -3.21 -5.34 -14.40
N LEU A 153 -2.07 -4.76 -14.00
CA LEU A 153 -1.05 -4.26 -14.92
C LEU A 153 -0.58 -5.35 -15.89
N LEU A 154 -0.26 -6.55 -15.40
CA LEU A 154 0.17 -7.66 -16.26
C LEU A 154 -0.91 -8.08 -17.26
N SER A 155 -2.18 -8.07 -16.84
CA SER A 155 -3.31 -8.39 -17.72
C SER A 155 -3.49 -7.34 -18.81
N GLU A 156 -3.36 -6.06 -18.47
CA GLU A 156 -3.47 -4.93 -19.40
C GLU A 156 -2.33 -4.94 -20.40
N VAL A 157 -1.08 -5.15 -19.93
CA VAL A 157 0.09 -5.31 -20.81
C VAL A 157 -0.09 -6.45 -21.78
N ALA A 158 -0.53 -7.62 -21.30
CA ALA A 158 -0.76 -8.78 -22.16
C ALA A 158 -1.83 -8.49 -23.25
N HIS A 159 -2.84 -7.70 -22.91
CA HIS A 159 -3.88 -7.29 -23.85
C HIS A 159 -3.32 -6.33 -24.91
N GLU A 160 -2.59 -5.29 -24.49
CA GLU A 160 -1.99 -4.30 -25.39
C GLU A 160 -0.87 -4.88 -26.28
N MET A 161 -0.19 -5.95 -25.85
CA MET A 161 0.76 -6.67 -26.68
C MET A 161 0.09 -7.60 -27.70
N ARG A 162 -1.05 -8.21 -27.35
CA ARG A 162 -1.71 -9.19 -28.23
C ARG A 162 -2.22 -8.55 -29.52
N THR A 163 -2.76 -7.34 -29.46
CA THR A 163 -3.32 -6.63 -30.60
C THR A 163 -2.29 -6.40 -31.71
N PRO A 164 -1.13 -5.74 -31.48
CA PRO A 164 -0.12 -5.54 -32.50
C PRO A 164 0.48 -6.86 -33.00
N LEU A 165 0.65 -7.85 -32.11
CA LEU A 165 1.15 -9.18 -32.54
C LEU A 165 0.19 -9.86 -33.52
N THR A 166 -1.13 -9.80 -33.27
CA THR A 166 -2.15 -10.35 -34.21
C THR A 166 -2.10 -9.63 -35.54
N VAL A 167 -1.88 -8.31 -35.54
CA VAL A 167 -1.71 -7.54 -36.80
C VAL A 167 -0.47 -7.94 -37.54
N ILE A 168 0.68 -8.08 -36.85
CA ILE A 168 1.94 -8.54 -37.43
C ILE A 168 1.78 -9.92 -38.07
N ASP A 169 1.19 -10.87 -37.32
CA ASP A 169 0.97 -12.24 -37.81
C ASP A 169 0.08 -12.23 -39.07
N GLY A 170 -1.02 -11.49 -39.07
CA GLY A 170 -1.94 -11.41 -40.20
C GLY A 170 -1.32 -10.79 -41.45
N TYR A 171 -0.51 -9.72 -41.30
CA TYR A 171 0.23 -9.15 -42.47
C TYR A 171 1.35 -10.06 -42.93
N ALA A 172 2.08 -10.72 -42.03
CA ALA A 172 3.13 -11.65 -42.38
C ALA A 172 2.58 -12.84 -43.17
N GLU A 173 1.52 -13.47 -42.69
CA GLU A 173 0.83 -14.57 -43.39
C GLU A 173 0.29 -14.10 -44.74
N GLY A 174 -0.42 -12.94 -44.78
CA GLY A 174 -0.95 -12.40 -46.03
C GLY A 174 0.09 -12.08 -47.09
N VAL A 175 1.28 -11.65 -46.70
CA VAL A 175 2.41 -11.44 -47.62
C VAL A 175 3.00 -12.79 -48.09
N LEU A 176 3.14 -13.76 -47.17
CA LEU A 176 3.67 -15.11 -47.50
C LEU A 176 2.73 -15.87 -48.44
N ASP A 177 1.44 -15.74 -48.27
CA ASP A 177 0.42 -16.38 -49.10
C ASP A 177 0.15 -15.62 -50.43
N GLY A 178 0.85 -14.48 -50.63
CA GLY A 178 0.69 -13.66 -51.83
C GLY A 178 -0.63 -12.87 -51.90
N VAL A 179 -1.35 -12.77 -50.79
CA VAL A 179 -2.59 -12.00 -50.67
C VAL A 179 -2.30 -10.50 -50.55
N PHE A 180 -1.22 -10.14 -49.85
CA PHE A 180 -0.75 -8.75 -49.69
C PHE A 180 0.57 -8.52 -50.46
N PRO A 181 0.76 -7.32 -51.02
CA PRO A 181 2.05 -6.96 -51.61
C PRO A 181 3.11 -6.77 -50.53
N THR A 182 4.37 -6.95 -50.86
CA THR A 182 5.53 -6.75 -49.94
C THR A 182 5.62 -5.34 -49.41
N SER A 183 5.00 -4.34 -50.03
CA SER A 183 4.88 -2.96 -49.48
C SER A 183 4.16 -2.90 -48.15
N GLU A 184 3.26 -3.86 -47.84
CA GLU A 184 2.55 -3.92 -46.55
C GLU A 184 3.46 -4.32 -45.37
N LEU A 185 4.72 -4.76 -45.62
CA LEU A 185 5.72 -4.98 -44.59
C LEU A 185 6.01 -3.70 -43.75
N VAL A 186 5.74 -2.53 -44.31
CA VAL A 186 5.81 -1.25 -43.56
C VAL A 186 4.86 -1.24 -42.39
N ARG A 187 3.68 -1.90 -42.47
CA ARG A 187 2.75 -2.01 -41.37
C ARG A 187 3.30 -2.87 -40.24
N ILE A 188 4.04 -3.95 -40.57
CA ILE A 188 4.74 -4.76 -39.58
C ILE A 188 5.78 -3.92 -38.84
N ASP A 189 6.60 -3.13 -39.58
CA ASP A 189 7.58 -2.24 -38.91
C ASP A 189 6.95 -1.21 -38.01
N THR A 190 5.77 -0.66 -38.38
CA THR A 190 4.99 0.26 -37.57
C THR A 190 4.55 -0.39 -36.25
N GLU A 191 4.03 -1.62 -36.28
CA GLU A 191 3.59 -2.35 -35.10
C GLU A 191 4.75 -2.81 -34.22
N VAL A 192 5.89 -3.20 -34.81
CA VAL A 192 7.13 -3.47 -34.08
C VAL A 192 7.63 -2.22 -33.37
N GLY A 193 7.56 -1.06 -33.98
CA GLY A 193 7.87 0.24 -33.35
C GLY A 193 6.95 0.57 -32.23
N ARG A 194 5.65 0.19 -32.29
CA ARG A 194 4.68 0.32 -31.22
C ARG A 194 5.01 -0.58 -30.02
N LEU A 195 5.37 -1.85 -30.29
CA LEU A 195 5.77 -2.79 -29.23
C LEU A 195 7.05 -2.34 -28.51
N ARG A 196 8.02 -1.80 -29.23
CA ARG A 196 9.25 -1.23 -28.61
C ARG A 196 8.90 -0.08 -27.67
N ARG A 197 8.07 0.87 -28.10
CA ARG A 197 7.61 1.98 -27.24
C ARG A 197 6.88 1.48 -26.01
N LEU A 198 5.98 0.50 -26.15
CA LEU A 198 5.27 -0.11 -25.03
C LEU A 198 6.24 -0.74 -24.01
N ALA A 199 7.29 -1.42 -24.48
CA ALA A 199 8.31 -2.02 -23.62
C ALA A 199 9.13 -0.96 -22.85
N ASP A 200 9.51 0.14 -23.52
CA ASP A 200 10.23 1.26 -22.91
C ASP A 200 9.36 1.99 -21.88
N ASP A 201 8.08 2.21 -22.20
CA ASP A 201 7.08 2.79 -21.32
C ASP A 201 6.90 1.93 -20.06
N LEU A 202 6.78 0.61 -20.22
CA LEU A 202 6.63 -0.33 -19.12
C LEU A 202 7.87 -0.35 -18.20
N SER A 203 9.06 -0.31 -18.79
CA SER A 203 10.33 -0.20 -18.05
C SER A 203 10.37 1.09 -17.20
N THR A 204 9.97 2.20 -17.79
CA THR A 204 9.92 3.51 -17.11
C THR A 204 8.88 3.51 -15.99
N LEU A 205 7.69 2.95 -16.24
CA LEU A 205 6.62 2.81 -15.26
C LEU A 205 7.05 1.95 -14.07
N SER A 206 7.70 0.81 -14.32
CA SER A 206 8.21 -0.08 -13.26
C SER A 206 9.20 0.64 -12.35
N ARG A 207 10.14 1.42 -12.92
CA ARG A 207 11.11 2.20 -12.13
C ARG A 207 10.44 3.33 -11.34
N ALA A 208 9.43 3.97 -11.92
CA ALA A 208 8.66 5.01 -11.23
C ALA A 208 7.90 4.47 -10.02
N GLU A 209 7.26 3.30 -10.16
CA GLU A 209 6.54 2.63 -9.05
C GLU A 209 7.45 2.22 -7.90
N GLU A 210 8.67 1.82 -8.20
CA GLU A 210 9.67 1.45 -7.19
C GLU A 210 10.30 2.68 -6.50
N GLY A 211 9.91 3.90 -6.92
CA GLY A 211 10.54 5.15 -6.45
C GLY A 211 12.00 5.26 -6.88
N ARG A 212 12.42 4.50 -7.90
CA ARG A 212 13.79 4.38 -8.41
C ARG A 212 13.97 5.06 -9.76
N LEU A 213 13.25 6.14 -10.02
CA LEU A 213 13.63 7.02 -11.10
C LEU A 213 14.93 7.72 -10.69
N ASP A 214 16.09 7.10 -10.99
CA ASP A 214 17.37 7.75 -10.85
C ASP A 214 17.41 8.91 -11.86
N LEU A 215 17.17 10.14 -11.37
CA LEU A 215 17.15 11.34 -12.19
C LEU A 215 18.58 11.88 -12.32
N LEU A 216 19.03 12.11 -13.53
CA LEU A 216 20.25 12.84 -13.84
C LEU A 216 19.94 14.34 -13.93
N VAL A 217 19.76 14.94 -12.75
CA VAL A 217 19.34 16.35 -12.61
C VAL A 217 20.47 17.29 -13.00
N THR A 218 20.20 18.20 -13.92
CA THR A 218 21.11 19.26 -14.38
C THR A 218 20.32 20.57 -14.57
N ASP A 219 21.01 21.65 -14.86
CA ASP A 219 20.38 22.91 -15.27
C ASP A 219 19.82 22.77 -16.69
N VAL A 220 18.50 22.90 -16.83
CA VAL A 220 17.77 22.73 -18.10
C VAL A 220 17.01 24.01 -18.43
N ASP A 221 17.29 24.61 -19.60
CA ASP A 221 16.46 25.66 -20.18
C ASP A 221 15.23 25.03 -20.84
N LEU A 222 14.07 25.19 -20.20
CA LEU A 222 12.80 24.66 -20.68
C LEU A 222 12.35 25.24 -22.01
N GLY A 223 12.69 26.51 -22.30
CA GLY A 223 12.36 27.16 -23.57
C GLY A 223 13.11 26.56 -24.74
N ALA A 224 14.42 26.36 -24.57
CA ALA A 224 15.28 25.69 -25.55
C ALA A 224 14.81 24.24 -25.78
N LEU A 225 14.55 23.50 -24.69
CA LEU A 225 14.13 22.10 -24.75
C LEU A 225 12.76 21.95 -25.46
N ALA A 226 11.77 22.76 -25.11
CA ALA A 226 10.45 22.73 -25.75
C ALA A 226 10.54 23.05 -27.26
N THR A 227 11.39 24.02 -27.62
CA THR A 227 11.61 24.38 -29.02
C THR A 227 12.26 23.22 -29.80
N GLN A 228 13.23 22.55 -29.21
CA GLN A 228 13.90 21.38 -29.81
C GLN A 228 12.91 20.23 -30.03
N VAL A 229 12.08 19.92 -29.03
CA VAL A 229 11.08 18.84 -29.13
C VAL A 229 10.03 19.16 -30.20
N ALA A 230 9.51 20.39 -30.21
CA ALA A 230 8.55 20.83 -31.21
C ALA A 230 9.15 20.79 -32.64
N ALA A 231 10.41 21.21 -32.80
CA ALA A 231 11.11 21.13 -34.09
C ALA A 231 11.27 19.69 -34.60
N ARG A 232 11.54 18.74 -33.69
CA ARG A 232 11.65 17.30 -34.02
C ARG A 232 10.32 16.70 -34.46
N LEU A 233 9.21 17.16 -33.91
CA LEU A 233 7.86 16.67 -34.23
C LEU A 233 7.20 17.44 -35.37
N ARG A 234 7.74 18.59 -35.78
CA ARG A 234 7.19 19.44 -36.84
C ARG A 234 6.84 18.68 -38.11
N PRO A 235 7.69 17.79 -38.71
CA PRO A 235 7.30 17.05 -39.88
C PRO A 235 6.01 16.26 -39.76
N GLN A 236 5.77 15.67 -38.58
CA GLN A 236 4.54 14.91 -38.31
C GLN A 236 3.30 15.84 -38.22
N PHE A 237 3.45 17.04 -37.69
CA PHE A 237 2.42 18.05 -37.71
C PHE A 237 2.12 18.57 -39.10
N ASP A 238 3.18 18.82 -39.89
CA ASP A 238 3.05 19.29 -41.26
C ASP A 238 2.37 18.24 -42.16
N ASP A 239 2.75 16.95 -41.99
CA ASP A 239 2.11 15.80 -42.69
C ASP A 239 0.62 15.67 -42.33
N ALA A 240 0.25 15.98 -41.10
CA ALA A 240 -1.15 16.02 -40.64
C ALA A 240 -1.89 17.31 -41.02
N GLY A 241 -1.23 18.28 -41.65
CA GLY A 241 -1.81 19.59 -41.97
C GLY A 241 -2.07 20.49 -40.75
N LEU A 242 -1.36 20.26 -39.64
CA LEU A 242 -1.52 20.96 -38.38
C LEU A 242 -0.34 21.90 -38.11
N SER A 243 -0.60 22.96 -37.35
CA SER A 243 0.45 23.87 -36.90
C SER A 243 0.96 23.50 -35.50
N VAL A 244 2.28 23.62 -35.29
CA VAL A 244 2.88 23.56 -33.94
C VAL A 244 3.70 24.83 -33.70
N SER A 245 3.45 25.49 -32.59
CA SER A 245 4.14 26.72 -32.22
C SER A 245 4.60 26.70 -30.77
N VAL A 246 5.80 27.22 -30.53
CA VAL A 246 6.34 27.45 -29.19
C VAL A 246 6.47 28.95 -29.00
N ARG A 247 5.90 29.51 -27.94
CA ARG A 247 6.13 30.88 -27.53
C ARG A 247 7.27 30.91 -26.53
N PRO A 248 8.45 31.34 -26.96
CA PRO A 248 9.60 31.40 -26.08
C PRO A 248 9.31 32.40 -24.94
N PRO A 249 9.73 32.13 -23.71
CA PRO A 249 9.63 33.08 -22.64
C PRO A 249 10.56 34.29 -22.88
N PRO A 250 10.26 35.49 -22.36
CA PRO A 250 11.09 36.68 -22.56
C PRO A 250 12.49 36.54 -21.93
N ARG A 251 12.69 35.61 -21.02
CA ARG A 251 13.98 35.25 -20.41
C ARG A 251 14.07 33.72 -20.32
N PRO A 252 15.27 33.11 -20.40
CA PRO A 252 15.44 31.69 -20.17
C PRO A 252 14.84 31.26 -18.83
N ILE A 253 14.09 30.18 -18.83
CA ILE A 253 13.55 29.56 -17.62
C ILE A 253 14.35 28.30 -17.37
N VAL A 254 15.29 28.39 -16.43
CA VAL A 254 16.17 27.29 -16.04
C VAL A 254 15.59 26.59 -14.83
N VAL A 255 15.51 25.26 -14.88
CA VAL A 255 15.05 24.39 -13.80
C VAL A 255 16.10 23.32 -13.52
N TRP A 256 16.11 22.78 -12.32
CA TRP A 256 16.86 21.59 -11.98
C TRP A 256 16.06 20.35 -12.38
N ALA A 257 16.42 19.72 -13.48
CA ALA A 257 15.66 18.62 -14.05
C ALA A 257 16.56 17.64 -14.84
N ASP A 258 16.05 16.46 -15.08
CA ASP A 258 16.58 15.52 -16.03
C ASP A 258 16.05 15.85 -17.44
N ALA A 259 16.94 16.31 -18.31
CA ALA A 259 16.59 16.78 -19.66
C ALA A 259 15.92 15.71 -20.51
N ASP A 260 16.37 14.45 -20.41
CA ASP A 260 15.81 13.33 -21.17
C ASP A 260 14.39 13.00 -20.71
N ARG A 261 14.17 13.04 -19.40
CA ARG A 261 12.83 12.81 -18.81
C ARG A 261 11.85 13.93 -19.15
N ILE A 262 12.27 15.19 -19.08
CA ILE A 262 11.41 16.31 -19.50
C ILE A 262 11.18 16.28 -21.02
N THR A 263 12.18 15.88 -21.83
CA THR A 263 11.98 15.62 -23.26
C THR A 263 10.92 14.55 -23.50
N GLN A 264 10.93 13.46 -22.71
CA GLN A 264 9.91 12.41 -22.77
C GLN A 264 8.51 12.97 -22.46
N VAL A 265 8.36 13.78 -21.41
CA VAL A 265 7.09 14.42 -21.05
C VAL A 265 6.59 15.28 -22.21
N LEU A 266 7.42 16.20 -22.72
CA LEU A 266 7.03 17.11 -23.81
C LEU A 266 6.68 16.33 -25.09
N THR A 267 7.42 15.28 -25.40
CA THR A 267 7.15 14.41 -26.57
C THR A 267 5.78 13.74 -26.43
N ASN A 268 5.46 13.22 -25.25
CA ASN A 268 4.18 12.60 -24.97
C ASN A 268 3.01 13.61 -25.06
N LEU A 269 3.19 14.81 -24.49
CA LEU A 269 2.14 15.83 -24.53
C LEU A 269 1.88 16.30 -25.95
N LEU A 270 2.93 16.58 -26.74
CA LEU A 270 2.80 17.01 -28.14
C LEU A 270 2.28 15.87 -29.04
N GLY A 271 2.67 14.62 -28.79
CA GLY A 271 2.14 13.45 -29.50
C GLY A 271 0.66 13.23 -29.24
N ASN A 272 0.22 13.38 -27.99
CA ASN A 272 -1.20 13.31 -27.65
C ASN A 272 -2.01 14.45 -28.27
N ALA A 273 -1.47 15.68 -28.26
CA ALA A 273 -2.10 16.81 -28.89
C ALA A 273 -2.23 16.65 -30.41
N LEU A 274 -1.19 16.09 -31.08
CA LEU A 274 -1.22 15.74 -32.50
C LEU A 274 -2.33 14.71 -32.80
N ALA A 275 -2.42 13.66 -32.00
CA ALA A 275 -3.42 12.60 -32.19
C ALA A 275 -4.86 13.08 -31.95
N ALA A 276 -5.07 14.05 -31.04
CA ALA A 276 -6.39 14.57 -30.68
C ALA A 276 -6.87 15.70 -31.60
N THR A 277 -6.02 16.27 -32.46
CA THR A 277 -6.31 17.45 -33.27
C THR A 277 -6.50 17.08 -34.73
N GLU A 278 -7.64 17.40 -35.32
CA GLU A 278 -7.88 17.24 -36.77
C GLU A 278 -7.57 18.50 -37.59
N THR A 279 -7.89 19.64 -37.03
CA THR A 279 -7.72 20.94 -37.71
C THR A 279 -7.24 21.98 -36.71
N GLY A 280 -6.42 22.94 -37.20
CA GLY A 280 -5.86 23.99 -36.35
C GLY A 280 -4.44 23.68 -35.91
N GLY A 281 -4.18 23.51 -34.62
CA GLY A 281 -2.82 23.26 -34.18
C GLY A 281 -2.61 23.20 -32.68
N VAL A 282 -1.34 23.14 -32.30
CA VAL A 282 -0.87 23.01 -30.92
C VAL A 282 0.05 24.18 -30.57
N GLN A 283 -0.19 24.78 -29.43
CA GLN A 283 0.60 25.85 -28.88
C GLN A 283 1.25 25.46 -27.57
N VAL A 284 2.56 25.72 -27.47
CA VAL A 284 3.32 25.54 -26.23
C VAL A 284 3.68 26.91 -25.67
N ASP A 285 3.16 27.22 -24.49
CA ASP A 285 3.46 28.46 -23.76
C ASP A 285 4.34 28.17 -22.56
N LEU A 286 5.34 28.98 -22.32
CA LEU A 286 6.23 28.87 -21.17
C LEU A 286 6.15 30.15 -20.34
N THR A 287 5.88 30.00 -19.08
CA THR A 287 5.83 31.10 -18.10
C THR A 287 6.52 30.68 -16.81
N SER A 288 6.89 31.62 -15.98
CA SER A 288 7.39 31.36 -14.64
C SER A 288 6.57 32.16 -13.63
N THR A 289 6.26 31.51 -12.52
CA THR A 289 5.77 32.14 -11.30
C THR A 289 6.94 32.35 -10.34
N ARG A 290 6.67 32.83 -9.12
CA ARG A 290 7.72 33.01 -8.10
C ARG A 290 8.43 31.72 -7.74
N ASP A 291 7.69 30.59 -7.70
CA ASP A 291 8.15 29.33 -7.13
C ASP A 291 8.21 28.19 -8.16
N ALA A 292 7.71 28.39 -9.38
CA ALA A 292 7.62 27.34 -10.38
C ALA A 292 7.74 27.84 -11.82
N ALA A 293 8.37 27.01 -12.64
CA ALA A 293 8.29 27.06 -14.09
C ALA A 293 7.02 26.34 -14.55
N VAL A 294 6.32 26.91 -15.53
CA VAL A 294 5.06 26.38 -16.05
C VAL A 294 5.17 26.23 -17.57
N VAL A 295 5.01 25.01 -18.04
CA VAL A 295 4.87 24.70 -19.47
C VAL A 295 3.42 24.29 -19.73
N THR A 296 2.78 24.99 -20.66
CA THR A 296 1.38 24.72 -21.03
C THR A 296 1.31 24.30 -22.49
N VAL A 297 0.79 23.10 -22.76
CA VAL A 297 0.52 22.59 -24.11
C VAL A 297 -0.99 22.68 -24.32
N THR A 298 -1.41 23.50 -25.30
CA THR A 298 -2.83 23.69 -25.64
C THR A 298 -3.07 23.23 -27.06
N ASP A 299 -4.03 22.37 -27.29
CA ASP A 299 -4.50 21.92 -28.58
C ASP A 299 -5.88 22.47 -28.94
N THR A 300 -6.24 22.42 -30.21
CA THR A 300 -7.56 22.75 -30.73
C THR A 300 -8.38 21.51 -31.08
N GLY A 301 -8.07 20.38 -30.44
CA GLY A 301 -8.61 19.07 -30.77
C GLY A 301 -9.98 18.76 -30.22
N GLU A 302 -10.25 17.46 -30.08
CA GLU A 302 -11.56 16.93 -29.67
C GLU A 302 -11.99 17.30 -28.24
N GLY A 303 -11.07 17.77 -27.41
CA GLY A 303 -11.33 18.10 -26.00
C GLY A 303 -11.73 16.90 -25.16
N LEU A 304 -11.95 17.15 -23.86
CA LEU A 304 -12.24 16.13 -22.86
C LEU A 304 -13.55 16.46 -22.13
N ASP A 305 -14.32 15.44 -21.78
CA ASP A 305 -15.43 15.58 -20.84
C ASP A 305 -14.90 15.69 -19.40
N SER A 306 -15.67 16.27 -18.50
CA SER A 306 -15.24 16.56 -17.13
C SER A 306 -14.82 15.33 -16.33
N ASP A 307 -15.43 14.19 -16.60
CA ASP A 307 -15.11 12.89 -15.98
C ASP A 307 -13.84 12.23 -16.58
N GLU A 308 -13.43 12.67 -17.77
CA GLU A 308 -12.23 12.16 -18.45
C GLU A 308 -10.96 12.88 -18.01
N VAL A 309 -11.05 14.15 -17.58
CA VAL A 309 -9.89 15.01 -17.27
C VAL A 309 -8.91 14.37 -16.25
N GLU A 310 -9.42 13.68 -15.23
CA GLU A 310 -8.56 12.93 -14.30
C GLU A 310 -8.24 11.53 -14.81
N ARG A 311 -9.16 10.89 -15.51
CA ARG A 311 -9.01 9.51 -15.97
C ARG A 311 -7.98 9.34 -17.06
N ILE A 312 -7.68 10.37 -17.86
CA ILE A 312 -6.62 10.30 -18.87
C ILE A 312 -5.22 10.05 -18.29
N PHE A 313 -5.03 10.23 -16.98
CA PHE A 313 -3.80 9.89 -16.27
C PHE A 313 -3.83 8.47 -15.67
N GLU A 314 -4.98 7.76 -15.76
CA GLU A 314 -5.05 6.34 -15.42
C GLU A 314 -4.33 5.51 -16.49
N ARG A 315 -3.71 4.42 -16.09
CA ARG A 315 -2.97 3.54 -16.99
C ARG A 315 -3.90 2.91 -18.01
N PHE A 316 -3.43 2.81 -19.25
CA PHE A 316 -4.16 2.21 -20.38
C PHE A 316 -5.53 2.85 -20.63
N TYR A 317 -5.86 3.92 -19.92
CA TYR A 317 -7.08 4.65 -20.20
C TYR A 317 -6.94 5.40 -21.52
N ARG A 318 -7.91 5.20 -22.37
CA ARG A 318 -8.04 5.89 -23.65
C ARG A 318 -9.43 6.49 -23.75
N VAL A 319 -9.49 7.73 -24.14
CA VAL A 319 -10.76 8.38 -24.42
C VAL A 319 -11.46 7.61 -25.55
N PRO A 320 -12.74 7.19 -25.38
CA PRO A 320 -13.49 6.56 -26.45
C PRO A 320 -13.73 7.55 -27.58
N SER A 321 -12.77 7.71 -28.47
CA SER A 321 -12.88 8.60 -29.62
C SER A 321 -13.84 7.96 -30.64
N ARG A 322 -14.69 8.77 -31.28
CA ARG A 322 -15.57 8.32 -32.35
C ARG A 322 -14.83 7.88 -33.61
N ARG A 323 -13.54 8.15 -33.71
CA ARG A 323 -12.71 7.91 -34.90
C ARG A 323 -11.50 7.08 -34.51
N ARG A 324 -11.55 5.78 -34.80
CA ARG A 324 -10.39 4.89 -34.87
C ARG A 324 -9.75 5.07 -36.25
N GLY A 325 -8.85 6.03 -36.36
CA GLY A 325 -7.99 6.20 -37.53
C GLY A 325 -6.68 5.41 -37.39
N GLU A 326 -5.97 5.19 -38.50
CA GLU A 326 -4.66 4.49 -38.56
C GLU A 326 -3.54 5.17 -37.72
N HIS A 327 -3.79 6.34 -37.13
CA HIS A 327 -2.83 7.14 -36.37
C HIS A 327 -2.94 6.99 -34.84
N ASP A 328 -3.79 6.07 -34.35
CA ASP A 328 -3.98 5.88 -32.91
C ASP A 328 -2.87 5.02 -32.29
N LEU A 329 -1.67 5.59 -32.22
CA LEU A 329 -0.41 4.95 -31.84
C LEU A 329 -0.10 4.94 -30.33
N GLY A 330 -1.00 5.45 -29.48
CA GLY A 330 -0.76 5.61 -28.04
C GLY A 330 -0.98 4.33 -27.24
N SER A 331 -0.06 4.02 -26.32
CA SER A 331 -0.14 2.88 -25.36
C SER A 331 -1.12 3.13 -24.21
N GLY A 332 -1.64 4.36 -24.03
CA GLY A 332 -2.43 4.75 -22.86
C GLY A 332 -1.60 4.87 -21.56
N ILE A 333 -0.27 4.77 -21.65
CA ILE A 333 0.64 4.86 -20.49
C ILE A 333 1.38 6.22 -20.47
N GLY A 334 1.53 6.87 -21.62
CA GLY A 334 2.37 8.06 -21.77
C GLY A 334 2.02 9.20 -20.81
N LEU A 335 0.73 9.51 -20.58
CA LEU A 335 0.31 10.54 -19.64
C LEU A 335 0.55 10.14 -18.19
N THR A 336 0.37 8.88 -17.84
CA THR A 336 0.71 8.34 -16.51
C THR A 336 2.20 8.52 -16.23
N ILE A 337 3.06 8.09 -17.16
CA ILE A 337 4.52 8.26 -17.06
C ILE A 337 4.89 9.74 -16.94
N SER A 338 4.27 10.59 -17.75
CA SER A 338 4.52 12.04 -17.72
C SER A 338 4.18 12.65 -16.35
N ARG A 339 3.09 12.22 -15.73
CA ARG A 339 2.69 12.65 -14.37
C ARG A 339 3.66 12.13 -13.31
N ASP A 340 4.13 10.89 -13.43
CA ASP A 340 5.09 10.30 -12.51
C ASP A 340 6.48 10.96 -12.64
N ILE A 341 6.92 11.28 -13.86
CA ILE A 341 8.15 12.07 -14.10
C ILE A 341 8.01 13.46 -13.47
N ALA A 342 6.89 14.16 -13.67
CA ALA A 342 6.66 15.45 -13.06
C ALA A 342 6.76 15.40 -11.53
N ARG A 343 6.11 14.41 -10.92
CA ARG A 343 6.17 14.17 -9.46
C ARG A 343 7.58 13.84 -8.96
N ALA A 344 8.33 13.04 -9.70
CA ALA A 344 9.71 12.72 -9.36
C ALA A 344 10.63 13.96 -9.35
N HIS A 345 10.28 14.99 -10.13
CA HIS A 345 10.95 16.31 -10.11
C HIS A 345 10.38 17.28 -9.08
N GLY A 346 9.49 16.81 -8.17
CA GLY A 346 8.81 17.68 -7.19
C GLY A 346 7.77 18.61 -7.81
N GLY A 347 7.35 18.32 -9.04
CA GLY A 347 6.38 19.09 -9.82
C GLY A 347 5.02 18.40 -9.93
N GLU A 348 4.19 18.90 -10.85
CA GLU A 348 2.84 18.41 -11.09
C GLU A 348 2.51 18.48 -12.59
N LEU A 349 1.74 17.51 -13.08
CA LEU A 349 1.11 17.54 -14.40
C LEU A 349 -0.40 17.45 -14.23
N SER A 350 -1.10 18.43 -14.79
CA SER A 350 -2.57 18.54 -14.78
C SER A 350 -3.12 18.74 -16.19
N ALA A 351 -4.40 18.47 -16.37
CA ALA A 351 -5.13 18.73 -17.59
C ALA A 351 -6.38 19.55 -17.29
N ASP A 352 -6.85 20.29 -18.29
CA ASP A 352 -8.09 21.04 -18.29
C ASP A 352 -8.67 21.05 -19.69
N SER A 353 -9.99 21.07 -19.82
CA SER A 353 -10.67 21.20 -21.11
C SER A 353 -12.00 21.93 -20.93
N PRO A 354 -12.33 22.85 -21.83
CA PRO A 354 -13.65 23.48 -21.85
C PRO A 354 -14.79 22.57 -22.30
N GLY A 355 -14.50 21.32 -22.67
CA GLY A 355 -15.42 20.31 -23.14
C GLY A 355 -15.14 19.85 -24.57
N ARG A 356 -15.93 18.89 -25.03
CA ARG A 356 -15.77 18.30 -26.37
C ARG A 356 -15.78 19.32 -27.49
N GLY A 357 -14.85 19.16 -28.45
CA GLY A 357 -14.66 20.02 -29.61
C GLY A 357 -14.02 21.37 -29.31
N ARG A 358 -13.50 21.57 -28.08
CA ARG A 358 -12.90 22.84 -27.67
C ARG A 358 -11.41 22.72 -27.30
N GLY A 359 -10.80 21.57 -27.62
CA GLY A 359 -9.41 21.29 -27.31
C GLY A 359 -9.17 20.98 -25.82
N ALA A 360 -7.92 20.70 -25.51
CA ALA A 360 -7.46 20.45 -24.16
C ALA A 360 -6.21 21.27 -23.84
N ARG A 361 -5.93 21.40 -22.55
CA ARG A 361 -4.76 22.09 -22.03
C ARG A 361 -4.08 21.21 -21.01
N PHE A 362 -2.80 20.91 -21.24
CA PHE A 362 -1.94 20.20 -20.31
C PHE A 362 -0.95 21.18 -19.68
N THR A 363 -0.84 21.17 -18.37
CA THR A 363 0.01 22.08 -17.61
C THR A 363 1.02 21.30 -16.79
N LEU A 364 2.30 21.41 -17.15
CA LEU A 364 3.44 20.89 -16.40
C LEU A 364 4.00 22.01 -15.53
N ARG A 365 4.05 21.80 -14.22
CA ARG A 365 4.68 22.70 -13.24
C ARG A 365 5.92 22.02 -12.67
N LEU A 366 7.05 22.72 -12.70
CA LEU A 366 8.30 22.26 -12.11
C LEU A 366 8.81 23.30 -11.13
N PRO A 367 9.38 22.93 -9.97
CA PRO A 367 9.94 23.86 -9.03
C PRO A 367 11.12 24.62 -9.67
N LEU A 368 11.20 25.91 -9.40
CA LEU A 368 12.41 26.67 -9.71
C LEU A 368 13.49 26.36 -8.66
N PRO A 369 14.78 26.38 -9.04
CA PRO A 369 15.85 26.31 -8.05
C PRO A 369 15.63 27.38 -7.00
N GLY A 370 15.56 26.97 -5.72
CA GLY A 370 15.51 27.95 -4.63
C GLY A 370 16.76 28.82 -4.64
N GLU A 371 16.61 30.12 -4.37
CA GLU A 371 17.73 31.05 -4.17
C GLU A 371 18.60 30.64 -2.98
#